data_ee52199bcb5249d1c95e6c32bc2b525b
#
_entry.id   ee52199bcb5249d1c95e6c32bc2b525b
#
_cell.length_a   1.000
_cell.length_b   1.000
_cell.length_c   1.000
_cell.angle_alpha   90.00
_cell.angle_beta   90.00
_cell.angle_gamma   90.00
#
_symmetry.space_group_name_H-M   'P 1'
#
loop_
_entity.id
_entity.type
_entity.pdbx_description
1 polymer ?
#
loop_
_entity_poly.entity_id
_entity_poly.type
_entity_poly.pdbx_seq_one_letter_code
_entity_poly.pdbx_strand_id
1 'polypeptide(L)'
;MDRHSSVREGRGRTWAKVILLGEHSVVYGHPAVALPLHDLQMRATAAPVHGPSRLRSLDYCGPIDHAGPRFACIARAFEAAREFSGCLDLSFEITTRSDFPHERGLGSSAAAAGAIIRAVLDACRRDASTSELFALTQTAEKVAHGRPSGLDAAATCSPCPIRFQGGQMRPLSQHIERAHLVIADSGVHGSTREAVGALRRRYKEDTGTVGPLIGSLGALTRTAIAALNDGDAPALGAAMNRAHAV
;
A
#
# COMPACT_ATOMS: atom_id res chain seq x y z
N MET A 1 -25.55 16.75 23.00
CA MET A 1 -25.39 15.29 22.92
C MET A 1 -23.89 15.00 22.98
N ASP A 2 -23.46 14.40 24.05
CA ASP A 2 -22.02 14.24 24.36
C ASP A 2 -21.42 13.18 23.39
N ARG A 3 -20.62 13.66 22.41
CA ARG A 3 -19.96 12.79 21.40
C ARG A 3 -18.92 11.86 22.04
N HIS A 4 -18.44 12.16 23.25
CA HIS A 4 -17.46 11.35 23.98
C HIS A 4 -18.03 10.02 24.47
N SER A 5 -19.34 9.92 24.70
CA SER A 5 -19.98 8.70 25.21
C SER A 5 -20.20 7.60 24.16
N SER A 6 -19.93 7.88 22.87
CA SER A 6 -20.18 6.95 21.77
C SER A 6 -18.90 6.35 21.13
N VAL A 7 -17.71 6.81 21.53
CA VAL A 7 -16.44 6.34 20.96
C VAL A 7 -15.94 5.13 21.74
N ARG A 8 -15.55 4.10 21.01
CA ARG A 8 -15.01 2.84 21.54
C ARG A 8 -13.59 2.59 21.02
N GLU A 9 -12.93 1.55 21.51
CA GLU A 9 -11.74 1.04 20.85
C GLU A 9 -12.09 0.57 19.43
N GLY A 10 -11.46 1.18 18.45
CA GLY A 10 -11.59 0.79 17.05
C GLY A 10 -10.47 -0.10 16.58
N ARG A 11 -10.77 -0.93 15.57
CA ARG A 11 -9.84 -1.91 14.99
C ARG A 11 -9.76 -1.77 13.49
N GLY A 12 -8.53 -1.83 12.97
CA GLY A 12 -8.27 -1.79 11.54
C GLY A 12 -7.34 -2.90 11.11
N ARG A 13 -7.56 -3.40 9.91
CA ARG A 13 -6.75 -4.46 9.32
C ARG A 13 -6.54 -4.21 7.84
N THR A 14 -5.33 -4.43 7.41
CA THR A 14 -4.88 -4.50 6.03
C THR A 14 -3.90 -5.66 5.89
N TRP A 15 -3.31 -5.80 4.74
CA TRP A 15 -2.39 -6.90 4.43
C TRP A 15 -1.17 -6.41 3.68
N ALA A 16 -0.15 -7.25 3.64
CA ALA A 16 0.98 -7.09 2.74
C ALA A 16 0.52 -7.20 1.28
N LYS A 17 1.36 -6.75 0.37
CA LYS A 17 1.15 -6.89 -1.08
C LYS A 17 2.43 -7.35 -1.77
N VAL A 18 2.29 -7.93 -2.94
CA VAL A 18 3.37 -8.15 -3.89
C VAL A 18 2.96 -7.61 -5.25
N ILE A 19 3.90 -6.99 -5.95
CA ILE A 19 3.71 -6.61 -7.36
C ILE A 19 4.18 -7.78 -8.20
N LEU A 20 3.28 -8.33 -9.00
CA LEU A 20 3.59 -9.46 -9.86
C LEU A 20 4.36 -8.99 -11.11
N LEU A 21 3.88 -7.91 -11.75
CA LEU A 21 4.53 -7.22 -12.87
C LEU A 21 4.13 -5.75 -12.90
N GLY A 22 4.98 -4.94 -13.52
CA GLY A 22 4.68 -3.54 -13.84
C GLY A 22 5.19 -2.52 -12.83
N GLU A 23 6.00 -2.90 -11.84
CA GLU A 23 6.50 -2.07 -10.74
C GLU A 23 7.20 -0.79 -11.20
N HIS A 24 7.94 -0.81 -12.28
CA HIS A 24 8.64 0.36 -12.81
C HIS A 24 7.81 1.10 -13.86
N SER A 25 7.14 0.36 -14.74
CA SER A 25 6.39 0.91 -15.86
C SER A 25 5.10 1.63 -15.44
N VAL A 26 4.55 1.31 -14.28
CA VAL A 26 3.30 1.91 -13.76
C VAL A 26 3.42 3.43 -13.53
N VAL A 27 4.59 3.94 -13.17
CA VAL A 27 4.81 5.39 -12.99
C VAL A 27 4.85 6.16 -14.31
N TYR A 28 4.92 5.44 -15.44
CA TYR A 28 4.86 5.95 -16.81
C TYR A 28 3.53 5.64 -17.51
N GLY A 29 2.50 5.28 -16.75
CA GLY A 29 1.14 5.10 -17.26
C GLY A 29 0.82 3.69 -17.79
N HIS A 30 1.75 2.75 -17.70
CA HIS A 30 1.50 1.34 -18.02
C HIS A 30 0.74 0.63 -16.89
N PRO A 31 0.07 -0.51 -17.16
CA PRO A 31 -0.57 -1.28 -16.11
C PRO A 31 0.46 -1.93 -15.18
N ALA A 32 0.02 -2.22 -13.94
CA ALA A 32 0.68 -3.12 -13.01
C ALA A 32 -0.33 -4.12 -12.46
N VAL A 33 0.15 -5.28 -12.05
CA VAL A 33 -0.62 -6.31 -11.33
C VAL A 33 -0.06 -6.44 -9.93
N ALA A 34 -0.92 -6.28 -8.93
CA ALA A 34 -0.56 -6.47 -7.55
C ALA A 34 -1.52 -7.45 -6.85
N LEU A 35 -0.96 -8.24 -5.97
CA LEU A 35 -1.66 -9.26 -5.19
C LEU A 35 -1.62 -8.88 -3.72
N PRO A 36 -2.79 -8.79 -3.03
CA PRO A 36 -2.83 -8.72 -1.59
C PRO A 36 -2.46 -10.09 -0.98
N LEU A 37 -1.68 -10.07 0.08
CA LEU A 37 -1.24 -11.27 0.80
C LEU A 37 -2.01 -11.33 2.13
N HIS A 38 -3.20 -11.91 2.12
CA HIS A 38 -4.16 -11.84 3.23
C HIS A 38 -3.67 -12.52 4.52
N ASP A 39 -2.78 -13.51 4.40
CA ASP A 39 -2.19 -14.21 5.53
C ASP A 39 -1.13 -13.36 6.26
N LEU A 40 -0.59 -12.34 5.59
CA LEU A 40 0.37 -11.39 6.15
C LEU A 40 -0.32 -10.07 6.50
N GLN A 41 -0.77 -9.96 7.74
CA GLN A 41 -1.63 -8.87 8.18
C GLN A 41 -0.85 -7.73 8.86
N MET A 42 -1.33 -6.52 8.61
CA MET A 42 -1.06 -5.34 9.42
C MET A 42 -2.32 -5.01 10.21
N ARG A 43 -2.23 -4.95 11.52
CA ARG A 43 -3.34 -4.65 12.42
C ARG A 43 -3.07 -3.33 13.14
N ALA A 44 -4.11 -2.56 13.34
CA ALA A 44 -4.07 -1.36 14.17
C ALA A 44 -5.25 -1.33 15.14
N THR A 45 -5.01 -0.73 16.30
CA THR A 45 -6.07 -0.35 17.24
C THR A 45 -6.01 1.14 17.49
N ALA A 46 -7.18 1.76 17.72
CA ALA A 46 -7.34 3.17 18.11
C ALA A 46 -8.17 3.20 19.39
N ALA A 47 -7.49 3.27 20.53
CA ALA A 47 -8.14 3.35 21.84
C ALA A 47 -8.30 4.82 22.24
N PRO A 48 -9.52 5.30 22.58
CA PRO A 48 -9.71 6.66 23.07
C PRO A 48 -8.92 6.90 24.35
N VAL A 49 -8.27 8.06 24.47
CA VAL A 49 -7.48 8.43 25.64
C VAL A 49 -7.73 9.89 26.03
N HIS A 50 -7.48 10.22 27.30
CA HIS A 50 -7.38 11.59 27.74
C HIS A 50 -5.96 12.13 27.54
N GLY A 51 -5.84 13.39 27.07
CA GLY A 51 -4.56 14.03 26.79
C GLY A 51 -4.11 13.85 25.34
N PRO A 52 -2.82 14.01 25.03
CA PRO A 52 -2.31 13.97 23.65
C PRO A 52 -2.39 12.56 23.06
N SER A 53 -2.64 12.49 21.76
CA SER A 53 -2.63 11.22 21.02
C SER A 53 -1.24 10.60 21.03
N ARG A 54 -1.20 9.26 21.14
CA ARG A 54 0.03 8.48 21.28
C ARG A 54 0.15 7.44 20.18
N LEU A 55 1.36 7.10 19.84
CA LEU A 55 1.69 6.03 18.91
C LEU A 55 2.54 4.96 19.60
N ARG A 56 2.17 3.70 19.38
CA ARG A 56 2.91 2.51 19.76
C ARG A 56 3.11 1.66 18.51
N SER A 57 4.27 1.82 17.87
CA SER A 57 4.56 1.20 16.57
C SER A 57 6.04 0.89 16.47
N LEU A 58 6.39 -0.33 16.11
CA LEU A 58 7.78 -0.80 16.06
C LEU A 58 8.48 -0.60 17.43
N ASP A 59 9.58 0.13 17.39
CA ASP A 59 10.42 0.54 18.51
C ASP A 59 9.99 1.89 19.15
N TYR A 60 8.96 2.55 18.60
CA TYR A 60 8.47 3.83 19.09
C TYR A 60 7.28 3.69 20.04
N CYS A 61 7.33 4.40 21.16
CA CYS A 61 6.23 4.56 22.10
C CYS A 61 6.24 5.98 22.67
N GLY A 62 5.31 6.85 22.22
CA GLY A 62 5.28 8.25 22.64
C GLY A 62 4.16 9.06 21.98
N PRO A 63 4.13 10.39 22.18
CA PRO A 63 3.19 11.27 21.48
C PRO A 63 3.36 11.15 19.96
N ILE A 64 2.24 11.05 19.22
CA ILE A 64 2.30 10.82 17.76
C ILE A 64 2.97 11.99 17.03
N ASP A 65 2.81 13.21 17.52
CA ASP A 65 3.39 14.43 16.94
C ASP A 65 4.92 14.48 17.09
N HIS A 66 5.48 13.69 18.01
CA HIS A 66 6.93 13.59 18.26
C HIS A 66 7.56 12.33 17.66
N ALA A 67 6.81 11.54 16.88
CA ALA A 67 7.29 10.29 16.33
C ALA A 67 8.38 10.43 15.24
N GLY A 68 8.56 11.64 14.71
CA GLY A 68 9.62 11.96 13.76
C GLY A 68 9.35 11.51 12.32
N PRO A 69 10.28 11.79 11.40
CA PRO A 69 10.07 11.59 9.96
C PRO A 69 9.81 10.14 9.54
N ARG A 70 10.35 9.16 10.27
CA ARG A 70 10.13 7.72 10.01
C ARG A 70 8.66 7.34 10.10
N PHE A 71 7.90 8.01 10.94
CA PHE A 71 6.48 7.75 11.18
C PHE A 71 5.56 8.80 10.53
N ALA A 72 6.08 9.67 9.67
CA ALA A 72 5.30 10.74 9.05
C ALA A 72 4.09 10.24 8.26
N CYS A 73 4.21 9.07 7.59
CA CYS A 73 3.08 8.42 6.91
C CYS A 73 1.98 8.02 7.90
N ILE A 74 2.37 7.42 9.03
CA ILE A 74 1.46 7.00 10.11
C ILE A 74 0.76 8.21 10.72
N ALA A 75 1.51 9.25 11.07
CA ALA A 75 0.94 10.48 11.62
C ALA A 75 -0.06 11.11 10.64
N ARG A 76 0.27 11.20 9.35
CA ARG A 76 -0.65 11.73 8.34
C ARG A 76 -1.88 10.85 8.11
N ALA A 77 -1.74 9.53 8.19
CA ALA A 77 -2.86 8.60 8.12
C ALA A 77 -3.85 8.82 9.27
N PHE A 78 -3.32 8.96 10.47
CA PHE A 78 -4.10 9.26 11.68
C PHE A 78 -4.86 10.59 11.54
N GLU A 79 -4.18 11.67 11.14
CA GLU A 79 -4.80 12.98 10.93
C GLU A 79 -5.89 12.92 9.84
N ALA A 80 -5.59 12.33 8.69
CA ALA A 80 -6.56 12.19 7.60
C ALA A 80 -7.83 11.44 8.01
N ALA A 81 -7.67 10.40 8.84
CA ALA A 81 -8.82 9.65 9.36
C ALA A 81 -9.66 10.47 10.34
N ARG A 82 -9.02 11.27 11.22
CA ARG A 82 -9.73 12.19 12.15
C ARG A 82 -10.45 13.30 11.39
N GLU A 83 -9.80 13.90 10.39
CA GLU A 83 -10.40 14.91 9.50
C GLU A 83 -11.65 14.34 8.81
N PHE A 84 -11.53 13.16 8.18
CA PHE A 84 -12.62 12.51 7.46
C PHE A 84 -13.78 12.10 8.37
N SER A 85 -13.50 11.63 9.58
CA SER A 85 -14.53 11.21 10.55
C SER A 85 -15.13 12.36 11.34
N GLY A 86 -14.55 13.58 11.28
CA GLY A 86 -14.99 14.73 12.06
C GLY A 86 -14.69 14.62 13.56
N CYS A 87 -13.66 13.81 13.92
CA CYS A 87 -13.28 13.50 15.30
C CYS A 87 -11.95 14.18 15.68
N LEU A 88 -11.74 15.43 15.27
CA LEU A 88 -10.50 16.20 15.55
C LEU A 88 -10.29 16.53 17.02
N ASP A 89 -11.37 16.59 17.79
CA ASP A 89 -11.41 16.82 19.23
C ASP A 89 -11.09 15.58 20.06
N LEU A 90 -10.99 14.42 19.44
CA LEU A 90 -10.70 13.15 20.12
C LEU A 90 -9.22 12.79 20.04
N SER A 91 -8.70 12.24 21.12
CA SER A 91 -7.34 11.70 21.21
C SER A 91 -7.36 10.18 21.31
N PHE A 92 -6.35 9.53 20.71
CA PHE A 92 -6.26 8.09 20.66
C PHE A 92 -4.84 7.59 20.99
N GLU A 93 -4.75 6.43 21.64
CA GLU A 93 -3.56 5.61 21.58
C GLU A 93 -3.69 4.67 20.37
N ILE A 94 -2.78 4.86 19.41
CA ILE A 94 -2.69 4.05 18.21
C ILE A 94 -1.63 2.97 18.44
N THR A 95 -2.01 1.71 18.29
CA THR A 95 -1.05 0.59 18.33
C THR A 95 -1.07 -0.13 17.00
N THR A 96 0.12 -0.44 16.44
CA THR A 96 0.24 -1.25 15.22
C THR A 96 0.98 -2.55 15.48
N ARG A 97 0.59 -3.62 14.78
CA ARG A 97 1.27 -4.92 14.76
C ARG A 97 1.31 -5.49 13.36
N SER A 98 2.46 -6.00 12.94
CA SER A 98 2.69 -6.56 11.61
C SER A 98 3.12 -8.01 11.68
N ASP A 99 2.56 -8.86 10.80
CA ASP A 99 3.00 -10.24 10.61
C ASP A 99 4.17 -10.34 9.61
N PHE A 100 4.59 -9.23 9.01
CA PHE A 100 5.64 -9.18 7.98
C PHE A 100 6.63 -8.05 8.23
N PRO A 101 7.87 -8.17 7.73
CA PRO A 101 8.93 -7.21 7.97
C PRO A 101 8.70 -5.89 7.23
N HIS A 102 9.31 -4.81 7.74
CA HIS A 102 9.28 -3.49 7.12
C HIS A 102 10.35 -3.38 6.03
N GLU A 103 10.12 -2.47 5.06
CA GLU A 103 11.12 -2.11 4.04
C GLU A 103 11.61 -3.29 3.19
N ARG A 104 10.73 -4.28 2.93
CA ARG A 104 10.99 -5.46 2.11
C ARG A 104 10.13 -5.52 0.84
N GLY A 105 9.66 -4.38 0.36
CA GLY A 105 8.81 -4.34 -0.84
C GLY A 105 7.37 -4.82 -0.64
N LEU A 106 7.00 -5.21 0.59
CA LEU A 106 5.68 -5.77 0.93
C LEU A 106 4.61 -4.70 1.20
N GLY A 107 4.90 -3.42 0.98
CA GLY A 107 3.93 -2.32 1.14
C GLY A 107 3.61 -1.98 2.59
N SER A 108 4.57 -2.18 3.52
CA SER A 108 4.34 -2.00 4.97
C SER A 108 3.88 -0.59 5.35
N SER A 109 4.36 0.45 4.68
CA SER A 109 3.94 1.84 4.91
C SER A 109 2.44 2.03 4.59
N ALA A 110 2.02 1.66 3.38
CA ALA A 110 0.63 1.75 2.94
C ALA A 110 -0.28 0.84 3.77
N ALA A 111 0.19 -0.35 4.16
CA ALA A 111 -0.54 -1.25 5.03
C ALA A 111 -0.76 -0.63 6.42
N ALA A 112 0.27 -0.05 7.03
CA ALA A 112 0.15 0.61 8.33
C ALA A 112 -0.81 1.80 8.26
N ALA A 113 -0.66 2.66 7.24
CA ALA A 113 -1.55 3.79 7.01
C ALA A 113 -3.02 3.33 6.87
N GLY A 114 -3.28 2.36 6.01
CA GLY A 114 -4.62 1.82 5.78
C GLY A 114 -5.23 1.13 7.00
N ALA A 115 -4.43 0.45 7.82
CA ALA A 115 -4.90 -0.17 9.07
C ALA A 115 -5.27 0.89 10.11
N ILE A 116 -4.44 1.94 10.27
CA ILE A 116 -4.71 3.04 11.20
C ILE A 116 -5.97 3.81 10.78
N ILE A 117 -6.11 4.14 9.48
CA ILE A 117 -7.31 4.79 8.97
C ILE A 117 -8.55 4.00 9.36
N ARG A 118 -8.57 2.69 9.10
CA ARG A 118 -9.71 1.82 9.46
C ARG A 118 -9.95 1.77 10.96
N ALA A 119 -8.90 1.73 11.79
CA ALA A 119 -9.04 1.70 13.23
C ALA A 119 -9.68 2.99 13.77
N VAL A 120 -9.25 4.16 13.28
CA VAL A 120 -9.82 5.45 13.68
C VAL A 120 -11.27 5.57 13.21
N LEU A 121 -11.56 5.18 11.96
CA LEU A 121 -12.92 5.20 11.42
C LEU A 121 -13.86 4.29 12.22
N ASP A 122 -13.41 3.06 12.57
CA ASP A 122 -14.19 2.14 13.41
C ASP A 122 -14.42 2.71 14.82
N ALA A 123 -13.41 3.34 15.43
CA ALA A 123 -13.55 4.02 16.71
C ALA A 123 -14.61 5.13 16.67
N CYS A 124 -14.62 5.91 15.59
CA CYS A 124 -15.56 7.01 15.36
C CYS A 124 -16.90 6.56 14.75
N ARG A 125 -17.12 5.26 14.55
CA ARG A 125 -18.31 4.68 13.89
C ARG A 125 -18.61 5.31 12.54
N ARG A 126 -17.55 5.53 11.74
CA ARG A 126 -17.63 6.11 10.41
C ARG A 126 -17.28 5.08 9.36
N ASP A 127 -18.20 4.82 8.45
CA ASP A 127 -17.94 3.99 7.27
C ASP A 127 -17.22 4.80 6.19
N ALA A 128 -16.42 4.10 5.40
CA ALA A 128 -15.77 4.64 4.22
C ALA A 128 -15.79 3.60 3.08
N SER A 129 -16.05 4.07 1.88
CA SER A 129 -15.97 3.29 0.65
C SER A 129 -14.52 2.90 0.34
N THR A 130 -14.31 1.90 -0.51
CA THR A 130 -12.98 1.50 -0.98
C THR A 130 -12.22 2.66 -1.63
N SER A 131 -12.92 3.53 -2.38
CA SER A 131 -12.33 4.70 -3.00
C SER A 131 -11.89 5.76 -1.98
N GLU A 132 -12.66 5.97 -0.91
CA GLU A 132 -12.28 6.88 0.17
C GLU A 132 -11.09 6.33 0.97
N LEU A 133 -11.10 5.03 1.30
CA LEU A 133 -9.96 4.37 1.97
C LEU A 133 -8.68 4.47 1.13
N PHE A 134 -8.78 4.26 -0.18
CA PHE A 134 -7.66 4.46 -1.10
C PHE A 134 -7.16 5.91 -1.08
N ALA A 135 -8.06 6.89 -1.18
CA ALA A 135 -7.71 8.31 -1.19
C ALA A 135 -7.02 8.75 0.11
N LEU A 136 -7.53 8.31 1.25
CA LEU A 136 -6.95 8.57 2.58
C LEU A 136 -5.56 7.95 2.70
N THR A 137 -5.41 6.68 2.31
CA THR A 137 -4.12 5.97 2.34
C THR A 137 -3.11 6.65 1.40
N GLN A 138 -3.55 7.04 0.20
CA GLN A 138 -2.70 7.75 -0.77
C GLN A 138 -2.26 9.13 -0.24
N THR A 139 -3.09 9.82 0.53
CA THR A 139 -2.73 11.09 1.16
C THR A 139 -1.59 10.90 2.19
N ALA A 140 -1.61 9.81 2.94
CA ALA A 140 -0.55 9.46 3.87
C ALA A 140 0.75 9.08 3.14
N GLU A 141 0.66 8.25 2.10
CA GLU A 141 1.81 7.81 1.29
C GLU A 141 2.53 8.97 0.59
N LYS A 142 1.82 10.04 0.20
CA LYS A 142 2.44 11.25 -0.38
C LYS A 142 3.45 11.90 0.54
N VAL A 143 3.22 11.88 1.85
CA VAL A 143 4.16 12.43 2.83
C VAL A 143 5.44 11.62 2.90
N ALA A 144 5.34 10.29 2.87
CA ALA A 144 6.50 9.41 2.91
C ALA A 144 7.29 9.36 1.60
N HIS A 145 6.59 9.36 0.45
CA HIS A 145 7.17 9.05 -0.86
C HIS A 145 7.11 10.19 -1.87
N GLY A 146 6.53 11.34 -1.54
CA GLY A 146 6.39 12.51 -2.39
C GLY A 146 5.38 12.30 -3.52
N ARG A 147 5.70 11.48 -4.53
CA ARG A 147 4.84 11.15 -5.67
C ARG A 147 4.69 9.63 -5.82
N PRO A 148 3.96 8.96 -4.91
CA PRO A 148 3.71 7.53 -5.01
C PRO A 148 2.79 7.25 -6.21
N SER A 149 2.96 6.09 -6.86
CA SER A 149 2.08 5.68 -7.97
C SER A 149 0.63 5.46 -7.53
N GLY A 150 0.42 5.11 -6.27
CA GLY A 150 -0.84 4.69 -5.69
C GLY A 150 -1.03 3.17 -5.67
N LEU A 151 -0.16 2.42 -6.32
CA LEU A 151 -0.28 0.96 -6.41
C LEU A 151 -0.26 0.30 -5.03
N ASP A 152 0.63 0.72 -4.13
CA ASP A 152 0.75 0.14 -2.80
C ASP A 152 -0.52 0.42 -1.96
N ALA A 153 -1.01 1.67 -1.98
CA ALA A 153 -2.26 2.03 -1.31
C ALA A 153 -3.46 1.25 -1.86
N ALA A 154 -3.53 1.06 -3.19
CA ALA A 154 -4.58 0.29 -3.82
C ALA A 154 -4.54 -1.19 -3.42
N ALA A 155 -3.36 -1.82 -3.51
CA ALA A 155 -3.19 -3.25 -3.27
C ALA A 155 -3.41 -3.63 -1.79
N THR A 156 -2.87 -2.86 -0.84
CA THR A 156 -3.05 -3.14 0.59
C THR A 156 -4.48 -2.90 1.08
N CYS A 157 -5.28 -2.15 0.32
CA CYS A 157 -6.69 -1.88 0.62
C CYS A 157 -7.66 -2.81 -0.13
N SER A 158 -7.20 -3.55 -1.14
CA SER A 158 -8.05 -4.39 -1.98
C SER A 158 -8.28 -5.78 -1.36
N PRO A 159 -9.51 -6.31 -1.42
CA PRO A 159 -9.80 -7.69 -1.00
C PRO A 159 -9.38 -8.74 -2.03
N CYS A 160 -8.90 -8.36 -3.20
CA CYS A 160 -8.56 -9.27 -4.30
C CYS A 160 -7.39 -8.73 -5.12
N PRO A 161 -6.77 -9.57 -5.98
CA PRO A 161 -5.80 -9.11 -6.96
C PRO A 161 -6.31 -7.95 -7.78
N ILE A 162 -5.42 -7.02 -8.14
CA ILE A 162 -5.79 -5.82 -8.88
C ILE A 162 -4.92 -5.59 -10.11
N ARG A 163 -5.55 -5.07 -11.15
CA ARG A 163 -4.88 -4.28 -12.18
C ARG A 163 -4.93 -2.81 -11.77
N PHE A 164 -3.79 -2.17 -11.78
CA PHE A 164 -3.66 -0.74 -11.47
C PHE A 164 -3.05 -0.01 -12.68
N GLN A 165 -3.68 1.10 -13.10
CA GLN A 165 -3.18 1.92 -14.21
C GLN A 165 -3.72 3.34 -14.13
N GLY A 166 -2.85 4.34 -14.23
CA GLY A 166 -3.27 5.76 -14.26
C GLY A 166 -4.09 6.19 -13.04
N GLY A 167 -3.76 5.70 -11.85
CA GLY A 167 -4.50 5.98 -10.61
C GLY A 167 -5.80 5.19 -10.45
N GLN A 168 -6.17 4.35 -11.41
CA GLN A 168 -7.38 3.53 -11.36
C GLN A 168 -7.06 2.10 -10.96
N MET A 169 -7.81 1.59 -10.00
CA MET A 169 -7.79 0.22 -9.53
C MET A 169 -8.96 -0.54 -10.15
N ARG A 170 -8.68 -1.71 -10.71
CA ARG A 170 -9.70 -2.65 -11.18
C ARG A 170 -9.43 -4.03 -10.59
N PRO A 171 -10.43 -4.66 -9.97
CA PRO A 171 -10.30 -6.05 -9.54
C PRO A 171 -9.95 -6.96 -10.72
N LEU A 172 -9.11 -7.95 -10.45
CA LEU A 172 -8.87 -9.06 -11.36
C LEU A 172 -9.62 -10.27 -10.80
N SER A 173 -10.58 -10.78 -11.54
CA SER A 173 -11.26 -12.04 -11.21
C SER A 173 -10.38 -13.20 -11.65
N GLN A 174 -9.73 -13.87 -10.71
CA GLN A 174 -8.65 -14.78 -11.03
C GLN A 174 -8.83 -16.15 -10.41
N HIS A 175 -8.65 -17.15 -11.19
CA HIS A 175 -8.38 -18.50 -10.72
C HIS A 175 -7.26 -19.11 -11.56
N ILE A 176 -6.00 -18.93 -11.15
CA ILE A 176 -4.94 -19.81 -11.65
C ILE A 176 -4.99 -21.06 -10.79
N GLU A 177 -5.61 -22.08 -11.28
CA GLU A 177 -5.55 -23.40 -10.69
C GLU A 177 -4.15 -24.00 -10.87
N ARG A 178 -3.68 -24.73 -9.85
CA ARG A 178 -2.40 -25.47 -9.88
C ARG A 178 -1.14 -24.62 -10.03
N ALA A 179 -1.13 -23.40 -9.53
CA ALA A 179 0.07 -22.58 -9.40
C ALA A 179 0.36 -22.23 -7.95
N HIS A 180 1.63 -22.18 -7.58
CA HIS A 180 2.12 -21.70 -6.30
C HIS A 180 2.94 -20.44 -6.51
N LEU A 181 2.64 -19.39 -5.77
CA LEU A 181 3.47 -18.20 -5.69
C LEU A 181 4.44 -18.35 -4.52
N VAL A 182 5.74 -18.45 -4.83
CA VAL A 182 6.79 -18.47 -3.83
C VAL A 182 7.38 -17.06 -3.70
N ILE A 183 7.37 -16.52 -2.50
CA ILE A 183 7.94 -15.21 -2.18
C ILE A 183 9.19 -15.45 -1.33
N ALA A 184 10.33 -14.93 -1.78
CA ALA A 184 11.59 -14.99 -1.05
C ALA A 184 12.05 -13.59 -0.66
N ASP A 185 12.47 -13.42 0.60
CA ASP A 185 13.09 -12.19 1.07
C ASP A 185 14.61 -12.30 0.92
N SER A 186 15.20 -11.36 0.16
CA SER A 186 16.67 -11.30 -0.02
C SER A 186 17.43 -10.88 1.24
N GLY A 187 16.73 -10.42 2.28
CA GLY A 187 17.35 -9.88 3.50
C GLY A 187 17.87 -8.45 3.34
N VAL A 188 17.79 -7.85 2.15
CA VAL A 188 18.29 -6.49 1.88
C VAL A 188 17.16 -5.47 2.00
N HIS A 189 17.40 -4.38 2.73
CA HIS A 189 16.46 -3.26 2.80
C HIS A 189 16.37 -2.56 1.45
N GLY A 190 15.16 -2.41 0.93
CA GLY A 190 14.89 -1.74 -0.34
C GLY A 190 14.20 -0.40 -0.13
N SER A 191 14.69 0.64 -0.80
CA SER A 191 14.03 1.95 -0.85
C SER A 191 13.33 2.13 -2.20
N THR A 192 12.01 1.97 -2.22
CA THR A 192 11.19 2.25 -3.42
C THR A 192 11.44 3.68 -3.94
N ARG A 193 11.61 4.64 -3.04
CA ARG A 193 11.92 6.04 -3.40
C ARG A 193 13.22 6.15 -4.20
N GLU A 194 14.28 5.48 -3.75
CA GLU A 194 15.59 5.51 -4.41
C GLU A 194 15.55 4.82 -5.77
N ALA A 195 14.95 3.63 -5.84
CA ALA A 195 14.83 2.87 -7.08
C ALA A 195 14.04 3.65 -8.15
N VAL A 196 12.86 4.17 -7.80
CA VAL A 196 12.04 5.00 -8.71
C VAL A 196 12.75 6.30 -9.05
N GLY A 197 13.46 6.92 -8.10
CA GLY A 197 14.25 8.11 -8.32
C GLY A 197 15.40 7.88 -9.31
N ALA A 198 16.12 6.78 -9.17
CA ALA A 198 17.19 6.37 -10.08
C ALA A 198 16.67 6.12 -11.50
N LEU A 199 15.57 5.38 -11.63
CA LEU A 199 14.95 5.14 -12.93
C LEU A 199 14.50 6.45 -13.60
N ARG A 200 13.92 7.40 -12.85
CA ARG A 200 13.51 8.70 -13.38
C ARG A 200 14.70 9.53 -13.89
N ARG A 201 15.84 9.50 -13.20
CA ARG A 201 17.06 10.16 -13.69
C ARG A 201 17.53 9.54 -14.99
N ARG A 202 17.71 8.21 -15.03
CA ARG A 202 18.11 7.49 -16.24
C ARG A 202 17.16 7.72 -17.42
N TYR A 203 15.86 7.74 -17.16
CA TYR A 203 14.87 8.03 -18.21
C TYR A 203 15.02 9.43 -18.79
N LYS A 204 15.32 10.44 -17.96
CA LYS A 204 15.56 11.81 -18.43
C LYS A 204 16.87 11.96 -19.19
N GLU A 205 17.90 11.25 -18.77
CA GLU A 205 19.24 11.27 -19.38
C GLU A 205 19.27 10.54 -20.72
N ASP A 206 18.57 9.42 -20.83
CA ASP A 206 18.52 8.59 -22.03
C ASP A 206 17.11 8.00 -22.25
N THR A 207 16.20 8.85 -22.70
CA THR A 207 14.84 8.44 -23.05
C THR A 207 14.82 7.47 -24.24
N GLY A 208 15.81 7.58 -25.15
CA GLY A 208 15.91 6.74 -26.33
C GLY A 208 16.10 5.25 -26.00
N THR A 209 16.92 4.96 -24.99
CA THR A 209 17.20 3.58 -24.54
C THR A 209 16.19 3.14 -23.49
N VAL A 210 15.92 3.95 -22.47
CA VAL A 210 15.09 3.56 -21.33
C VAL A 210 13.60 3.53 -21.69
N GLY A 211 13.13 4.41 -22.58
CA GLY A 211 11.72 4.43 -23.00
C GLY A 211 11.23 3.12 -23.60
N PRO A 212 11.92 2.52 -24.57
CA PRO A 212 11.57 1.20 -25.11
C PRO A 212 11.55 0.08 -24.06
N LEU A 213 12.47 0.09 -23.08
CA LEU A 213 12.47 -0.89 -21.98
C LEU A 213 11.22 -0.78 -21.11
N ILE A 214 10.86 0.45 -20.72
CA ILE A 214 9.61 0.71 -19.99
C ILE A 214 8.39 0.28 -20.81
N GLY A 215 8.38 0.55 -22.12
CA GLY A 215 7.33 0.10 -23.03
C GLY A 215 7.21 -1.43 -23.08
N SER A 216 8.36 -2.11 -23.13
CA SER A 216 8.43 -3.58 -23.09
C SER A 216 7.88 -4.17 -21.80
N LEU A 217 8.24 -3.60 -20.63
CA LEU A 217 7.65 -3.99 -19.34
C LEU A 217 6.14 -3.80 -19.33
N GLY A 218 5.64 -2.69 -19.88
CA GLY A 218 4.21 -2.44 -20.03
C GLY A 218 3.50 -3.44 -20.93
N ALA A 219 4.14 -3.85 -22.04
CA ALA A 219 3.62 -4.90 -22.94
C ALA A 219 3.56 -6.26 -22.25
N LEU A 220 4.65 -6.65 -21.55
CA LEU A 220 4.71 -7.90 -20.80
C LEU A 220 3.66 -7.96 -19.68
N THR A 221 3.41 -6.83 -19.02
CA THR A 221 2.34 -6.73 -18.03
C THR A 221 0.95 -6.96 -18.65
N ARG A 222 0.69 -6.45 -19.85
CA ARG A 222 -0.57 -6.74 -20.57
C ARG A 222 -0.69 -8.22 -20.95
N THR A 223 0.40 -8.84 -21.39
CA THR A 223 0.45 -10.29 -21.64
C THR A 223 0.14 -11.09 -20.37
N ALA A 224 0.74 -10.72 -19.24
CA ALA A 224 0.48 -11.34 -17.94
C ALA A 224 -0.98 -11.19 -17.51
N ILE A 225 -1.60 -10.02 -17.73
CA ILE A 225 -3.03 -9.81 -17.44
C ILE A 225 -3.91 -10.72 -18.31
N ALA A 226 -3.59 -10.89 -19.59
CA ALA A 226 -4.31 -11.83 -20.45
C ALA A 226 -4.16 -13.29 -19.96
N ALA A 227 -2.92 -13.73 -19.69
CA ALA A 227 -2.64 -15.05 -19.14
C ALA A 227 -3.38 -15.31 -17.80
N LEU A 228 -3.40 -14.30 -16.96
CA LEU A 228 -4.20 -14.34 -15.74
C LEU A 228 -5.70 -14.52 -16.04
N ASN A 229 -6.29 -13.80 -16.95
CA ASN A 229 -7.71 -13.91 -17.33
C ASN A 229 -8.05 -15.29 -17.93
N ASP A 230 -7.11 -15.89 -18.64
CA ASP A 230 -7.26 -17.19 -19.30
C ASP A 230 -6.90 -18.37 -18.37
N GLY A 231 -6.41 -18.10 -17.15
CA GLY A 231 -5.93 -19.14 -16.22
C GLY A 231 -4.64 -19.84 -16.68
N ASP A 232 -3.88 -19.22 -17.60
CA ASP A 232 -2.67 -19.79 -18.19
C ASP A 232 -1.43 -19.49 -17.33
N ALA A 233 -1.15 -20.38 -16.37
CA ALA A 233 0.02 -20.25 -15.49
C ALA A 233 1.37 -20.32 -16.25
N PRO A 234 1.58 -21.19 -17.25
CA PRO A 234 2.78 -21.18 -18.08
C PRO A 234 3.04 -19.85 -18.78
N ALA A 235 2.02 -19.28 -19.44
CA ALA A 235 2.14 -17.98 -20.12
C ALA A 235 2.43 -16.85 -19.13
N LEU A 236 1.81 -16.87 -17.95
CA LEU A 236 2.12 -15.93 -16.87
C LEU A 236 3.58 -16.03 -16.44
N GLY A 237 4.08 -17.23 -16.14
CA GLY A 237 5.47 -17.46 -15.75
C GLY A 237 6.46 -17.01 -16.82
N ALA A 238 6.17 -17.27 -18.10
CA ALA A 238 6.97 -16.80 -19.22
C ALA A 238 7.03 -15.25 -19.30
N ALA A 239 5.90 -14.57 -19.07
CA ALA A 239 5.85 -13.11 -19.04
C ALA A 239 6.66 -12.56 -17.87
N MET A 240 6.58 -13.17 -16.67
CA MET A 240 7.36 -12.80 -15.49
C MET A 240 8.86 -12.93 -15.73
N ASN A 241 9.32 -14.08 -16.27
CA ASN A 241 10.73 -14.30 -16.57
C ASN A 241 11.27 -13.28 -17.59
N ARG A 242 10.50 -12.97 -18.63
CA ARG A 242 10.88 -11.96 -19.62
C ARG A 242 10.91 -10.55 -19.03
N ALA A 243 9.99 -10.22 -18.13
CA ALA A 243 9.99 -8.92 -17.45
C ALA A 243 11.20 -8.76 -16.53
N HIS A 244 11.66 -9.85 -15.90
CA HIS A 244 12.86 -9.84 -15.08
C HIS A 244 14.15 -9.64 -15.90
N ALA A 245 14.15 -10.04 -17.18
CA ALA A 245 15.31 -9.90 -18.07
C ALA A 245 15.44 -8.53 -18.75
N VAL A 246 14.41 -7.64 -18.64
CA VAL A 246 14.39 -6.27 -19.17
C VAL A 246 15.02 -5.30 -18.18
#